data_6a1fa5b162c4ee8691ff1f45cf0e3809
#
_entry.id   6a1fa5b162c4ee8691ff1f45cf0e3809
#
_cell.length_a   1.000
_cell.length_b   1.000
_cell.length_c   1.000
_cell.angle_alpha   90.00
_cell.angle_beta   90.00
_cell.angle_gamma   90.00
#
_symmetry.space_group_name_H-M   'P 1'
#
loop_
_entity.id
_entity.type
_entity.pdbx_description
1 polymer ?
#
loop_
_entity_poly.entity_id
_entity_poly.type
_entity_poly.pdbx_seq_one_letter_code
_entity_poly.pdbx_strand_id
1 'polypeptide(L)'
;YTVLSGPISKPLPAKAGKVNVTEFYSYACIHCSILEPTLDKWYAGTKNVDLNRIQVVWENNFSGYAKINATAQALNLGTQFNQQVFNATMTEHKNLEDKTQLQTFLNANKSIVDPKKFMATYNSFAVSTKPQEYAQYTTAYNITGTPTFIVGNKYVTSPAQPEQLIKVIQALVDKVKKEQKIK
;
A
#
# COMPACT_ATOMS: atom_id res chain seq x y z
N TYR A 1 15.01 -7.82 -9.52
CA TYR A 1 15.13 -6.87 -8.41
C TYR A 1 16.46 -6.14 -8.46
N THR A 2 16.51 -5.02 -7.79
CA THR A 2 17.74 -4.25 -7.58
C THR A 2 17.98 -4.05 -6.08
N VAL A 3 19.22 -3.66 -5.74
CA VAL A 3 19.59 -3.31 -4.36
C VAL A 3 19.59 -1.80 -4.24
N LEU A 4 18.97 -1.27 -3.19
CA LEU A 4 19.02 0.16 -2.90
C LEU A 4 20.49 0.58 -2.67
N SER A 5 20.89 1.66 -3.32
CA SER A 5 22.23 2.23 -3.22
C SER A 5 22.21 3.53 -2.41
N GLY A 6 23.13 3.65 -1.47
CA GLY A 6 23.31 4.85 -0.68
C GLY A 6 22.32 5.01 0.50
N PRO A 7 22.50 6.04 1.30
CA PRO A 7 21.62 6.30 2.44
C PRO A 7 20.24 6.76 1.99
N ILE A 8 19.20 6.23 2.65
CA ILE A 8 17.81 6.63 2.41
C ILE A 8 17.47 7.77 3.38
N SER A 9 17.03 8.88 2.84
CA SER A 9 16.70 10.08 3.62
C SER A 9 15.50 9.89 4.56
N LYS A 10 14.60 8.95 4.23
CA LYS A 10 13.39 8.66 5.00
C LYS A 10 13.19 7.15 5.06
N PRO A 11 13.76 6.46 6.09
CA PRO A 11 13.58 5.01 6.22
C PRO A 11 12.12 4.63 6.41
N LEU A 12 11.73 3.51 5.79
CA LEU A 12 10.40 2.92 6.00
C LEU A 12 10.30 2.32 7.40
N PRO A 13 9.11 2.40 8.02
CA PRO A 13 8.86 1.76 9.30
C PRO A 13 9.14 0.26 9.23
N ALA A 14 9.72 -0.29 10.29
CA ALA A 14 9.99 -1.72 10.42
C ALA A 14 9.65 -2.19 11.83
N LYS A 15 9.12 -3.39 11.94
CA LYS A 15 8.82 -4.05 13.22
C LYS A 15 9.91 -5.06 13.56
N ALA A 16 10.38 -5.04 14.80
CA ALA A 16 11.36 -6.02 15.28
C ALA A 16 10.85 -7.45 15.12
N GLY A 17 11.72 -8.37 14.65
CA GLY A 17 11.38 -9.77 14.46
C GLY A 17 10.56 -10.07 13.21
N LYS A 18 10.32 -9.08 12.37
CA LYS A 18 9.58 -9.24 11.11
C LYS A 18 10.37 -8.66 9.95
N VAL A 19 10.19 -9.26 8.78
CA VAL A 19 10.69 -8.68 7.53
C VAL A 19 9.72 -7.60 7.09
N ASN A 20 10.20 -6.38 6.92
CA ASN A 20 9.41 -5.29 6.38
C ASN A 20 9.25 -5.48 4.86
N VAL A 21 8.01 -5.49 4.41
CA VAL A 21 7.65 -5.48 2.99
C VAL A 21 6.73 -4.28 2.78
N THR A 22 7.15 -3.33 1.96
CA THR A 22 6.33 -2.15 1.65
C THR A 22 5.95 -2.16 0.19
N GLU A 23 4.66 -2.14 -0.07
CA GLU A 23 4.11 -1.95 -1.40
C GLU A 23 3.86 -0.47 -1.66
N PHE A 24 4.49 0.05 -2.71
CA PHE A 24 4.11 1.32 -3.31
C PHE A 24 3.12 1.03 -4.42
N TYR A 25 1.90 1.54 -4.27
CA TYR A 25 0.77 1.22 -5.16
C TYR A 25 -0.09 2.46 -5.42
N SER A 26 -1.08 2.30 -6.26
CA SER A 26 -2.14 3.29 -6.43
C SER A 26 -3.49 2.64 -6.61
N TYR A 27 -4.52 3.20 -5.96
CA TYR A 27 -5.90 2.83 -6.24
C TYR A 27 -6.33 3.18 -7.68
N ALA A 28 -5.54 3.99 -8.38
CA ALA A 28 -5.74 4.31 -9.80
C ALA A 28 -4.87 3.46 -10.73
N CYS A 29 -4.32 2.34 -10.25
CA CYS A 29 -3.42 1.48 -11.01
C CYS A 29 -4.07 0.12 -11.27
N ILE A 30 -4.32 -0.21 -12.54
CA ILE A 30 -4.92 -1.49 -12.92
C ILE A 30 -4.05 -2.69 -12.52
N HIS A 31 -2.73 -2.59 -12.66
CA HIS A 31 -1.81 -3.67 -12.29
C HIS A 31 -1.82 -3.93 -10.78
N CYS A 32 -1.97 -2.88 -9.97
CA CYS A 32 -2.13 -3.01 -8.52
C CYS A 32 -3.44 -3.72 -8.17
N SER A 33 -4.54 -3.35 -8.84
CA SER A 33 -5.84 -4.00 -8.68
C SER A 33 -5.80 -5.50 -9.01
N ILE A 34 -5.14 -5.86 -10.11
CA ILE A 34 -4.99 -7.25 -10.54
C ILE A 34 -4.13 -8.06 -9.56
N LEU A 35 -3.09 -7.45 -9.00
CA LEU A 35 -2.20 -8.09 -8.03
C LEU A 35 -2.87 -8.36 -6.67
N GLU A 36 -3.79 -7.51 -6.27
CA GLU A 36 -4.32 -7.47 -4.89
C GLU A 36 -4.78 -8.83 -4.35
N PRO A 37 -5.62 -9.62 -5.05
CA PRO A 37 -6.06 -10.92 -4.51
C PRO A 37 -4.90 -11.90 -4.30
N THR A 38 -3.92 -11.91 -5.19
CA THR A 38 -2.74 -12.79 -5.09
C THR A 38 -1.85 -12.37 -3.93
N LEU A 39 -1.65 -11.06 -3.76
CA LEU A 39 -0.88 -10.50 -2.64
C LEU A 39 -1.54 -10.81 -1.30
N ASP A 40 -2.84 -10.62 -1.18
CA ASP A 40 -3.60 -10.87 0.04
C ASP A 40 -3.52 -12.35 0.45
N LYS A 41 -3.67 -13.26 -0.52
CA LYS A 41 -3.55 -14.70 -0.29
C LYS A 41 -2.15 -15.08 0.19
N TRP A 42 -1.11 -14.54 -0.44
CA TRP A 42 0.27 -14.76 -0.03
C TRP A 42 0.50 -14.28 1.39
N TYR A 43 0.09 -13.04 1.68
CA TYR A 43 0.30 -12.44 3.00
C TYR A 43 -0.43 -13.21 4.11
N ALA A 44 -1.67 -13.65 3.87
CA ALA A 44 -2.43 -14.45 4.83
C ALA A 44 -1.75 -15.78 5.19
N GLY A 45 -0.99 -16.37 4.27
CA GLY A 45 -0.23 -17.60 4.49
C GLY A 45 1.22 -17.40 4.95
N THR A 46 1.66 -16.15 5.14
CA THR A 46 3.07 -15.83 5.41
C THR A 46 3.27 -15.42 6.87
N LYS A 47 4.34 -15.93 7.50
CA LYS A 47 4.71 -15.61 8.88
C LYS A 47 5.91 -14.66 8.93
N ASN A 48 5.94 -13.85 9.99
CA ASN A 48 7.07 -12.95 10.30
C ASN A 48 7.36 -11.94 9.18
N VAL A 49 6.31 -11.50 8.51
CA VAL A 49 6.33 -10.39 7.55
C VAL A 49 5.41 -9.29 8.06
N ASP A 50 5.85 -8.05 7.92
CA ASP A 50 5.06 -6.85 8.16
C ASP A 50 4.82 -6.19 6.80
N LEU A 51 3.63 -6.40 6.24
CA LEU A 51 3.25 -5.82 4.95
C LEU A 51 2.62 -4.44 5.18
N ASN A 52 3.26 -3.44 4.63
CA ASN A 52 2.78 -2.06 4.63
C ASN A 52 2.48 -1.60 3.22
N ARG A 53 1.50 -0.74 3.06
CA ARG A 53 1.10 -0.19 1.78
C ARG A 53 1.14 1.33 1.81
N ILE A 54 1.75 1.92 0.79
CA ILE A 54 1.86 3.36 0.62
C ILE A 54 1.31 3.72 -0.75
N GLN A 55 0.22 4.48 -0.76
CA GLN A 55 -0.29 5.10 -1.97
C GLN A 55 0.76 6.08 -2.48
N VAL A 56 1.22 5.91 -3.72
CA VAL A 56 2.16 6.85 -4.32
C VAL A 56 1.51 8.23 -4.49
N VAL A 57 2.30 9.27 -4.26
CA VAL A 57 1.91 10.65 -4.49
C VAL A 57 3.00 11.31 -5.33
N TRP A 58 2.68 11.58 -6.59
CA TRP A 58 3.55 12.30 -7.52
C TRP A 58 3.00 13.71 -7.75
N GLU A 59 3.78 14.74 -7.46
CA GLU A 59 3.42 16.12 -7.72
C GLU A 59 2.00 16.51 -7.23
N ASN A 60 1.61 16.10 -6.03
CA ASN A 60 0.28 16.27 -5.45
C ASN A 60 -0.84 15.44 -6.09
N ASN A 61 -0.55 14.64 -7.10
CA ASN A 61 -1.53 13.70 -7.65
C ASN A 61 -1.76 12.55 -6.66
N PHE A 62 -3.03 12.13 -6.55
CA PHE A 62 -3.46 11.04 -5.68
C PHE A 62 -3.46 11.34 -4.18
N SER A 63 -3.46 12.62 -3.79
CA SER A 63 -3.55 13.03 -2.38
C SER A 63 -4.82 12.50 -1.69
N GLY A 64 -5.95 12.49 -2.39
CA GLY A 64 -7.20 11.89 -1.89
C GLY A 64 -7.07 10.39 -1.67
N TYR A 65 -6.47 9.67 -2.59
CA TYR A 65 -6.21 8.23 -2.42
C TYR A 65 -5.22 7.94 -1.30
N ALA A 66 -4.24 8.80 -1.08
CA ALA A 66 -3.33 8.71 0.07
C ALA A 66 -4.10 8.84 1.39
N LYS A 67 -5.07 9.73 1.47
CA LYS A 67 -5.94 9.89 2.64
C LYS A 67 -6.83 8.66 2.85
N ILE A 68 -7.38 8.07 1.79
CA ILE A 68 -8.16 6.82 1.87
C ILE A 68 -7.29 5.70 2.40
N ASN A 69 -6.08 5.54 1.85
CA ASN A 69 -5.11 4.53 2.31
C ASN A 69 -4.78 4.71 3.81
N ALA A 70 -4.44 5.91 4.22
CA ALA A 70 -4.09 6.21 5.61
C ALA A 70 -5.28 6.00 6.56
N THR A 71 -6.48 6.36 6.15
CA THR A 71 -7.70 6.14 6.93
C THR A 71 -7.99 4.65 7.09
N ALA A 72 -7.89 3.88 6.02
CA ALA A 72 -8.07 2.43 6.06
C ALA A 72 -7.08 1.76 7.01
N GLN A 73 -5.82 2.18 7.02
CA GLN A 73 -4.82 1.68 7.96
C GLN A 73 -5.12 2.08 9.40
N ALA A 74 -5.48 3.33 9.65
CA ALA A 74 -5.83 3.81 10.99
C ALA A 74 -7.03 3.09 11.60
N LEU A 75 -7.99 2.68 10.77
CA LEU A 75 -9.20 1.96 11.18
C LEU A 75 -9.06 0.44 11.07
N ASN A 76 -7.89 -0.07 10.69
CA ASN A 76 -7.64 -1.50 10.46
C ASN A 76 -8.67 -2.13 9.50
N LEU A 77 -9.07 -1.40 8.48
CA LEU A 77 -9.91 -1.93 7.42
C LEU A 77 -9.05 -2.88 6.58
N GLY A 78 -9.51 -4.10 6.42
CA GLY A 78 -8.70 -5.17 5.83
C GLY A 78 -8.79 -5.23 4.31
N THR A 79 -8.47 -6.42 3.80
CA THR A 79 -8.40 -6.73 2.37
C THR A 79 -9.72 -6.48 1.65
N GLN A 80 -10.84 -6.78 2.30
CA GLN A 80 -12.18 -6.60 1.72
C GLN A 80 -12.45 -5.13 1.38
N PHE A 81 -12.06 -4.20 2.25
CA PHE A 81 -12.20 -2.77 1.96
C PHE A 81 -11.34 -2.36 0.75
N ASN A 82 -10.08 -2.75 0.71
CA ASN A 82 -9.19 -2.43 -0.41
C ASN A 82 -9.69 -3.00 -1.73
N GLN A 83 -10.20 -4.23 -1.73
CA GLN A 83 -10.80 -4.84 -2.92
C GLN A 83 -12.01 -4.04 -3.42
N GLN A 84 -12.86 -3.54 -2.52
CA GLN A 84 -14.01 -2.70 -2.90
C GLN A 84 -13.56 -1.33 -3.42
N VAL A 85 -12.51 -0.73 -2.87
CA VAL A 85 -11.96 0.51 -3.42
C VAL A 85 -11.45 0.28 -4.85
N PHE A 86 -10.66 -0.77 -5.09
CA PHE A 86 -10.19 -1.11 -6.44
C PHE A 86 -11.34 -1.42 -7.41
N ASN A 87 -12.39 -2.09 -6.95
CA ASN A 87 -13.57 -2.33 -7.76
C ASN A 87 -14.22 -1.00 -8.18
N ALA A 88 -14.38 -0.08 -7.24
CA ALA A 88 -14.97 1.22 -7.52
C ALA A 88 -14.12 2.03 -8.52
N THR A 89 -12.80 2.08 -8.33
CA THR A 89 -11.91 2.89 -9.16
C THR A 89 -11.61 2.25 -10.52
N MET A 90 -11.33 0.96 -10.55
CA MET A 90 -10.81 0.28 -11.75
C MET A 90 -11.92 -0.42 -12.56
N THR A 91 -12.94 -0.95 -11.93
CA THR A 91 -14.06 -1.62 -12.63
C THR A 91 -15.19 -0.65 -12.93
N GLU A 92 -15.60 0.14 -11.93
CA GLU A 92 -16.72 1.09 -12.07
C GLU A 92 -16.27 2.49 -12.51
N HIS A 93 -14.96 2.73 -12.65
CA HIS A 93 -14.38 4.00 -13.07
C HIS A 93 -14.82 5.22 -12.25
N LYS A 94 -15.02 5.02 -10.95
CA LYS A 94 -15.36 6.09 -10.02
C LYS A 94 -14.12 6.83 -9.57
N ASN A 95 -14.26 8.13 -9.33
CA ASN A 95 -13.20 8.94 -8.73
C ASN A 95 -13.49 9.12 -7.23
N LEU A 96 -12.83 8.34 -6.38
CA LEU A 96 -13.03 8.43 -4.92
C LEU A 96 -12.26 9.59 -4.28
N GLU A 97 -11.51 10.37 -5.04
CA GLU A 97 -10.98 11.64 -4.58
C GLU A 97 -12.04 12.75 -4.56
N ASP A 98 -13.13 12.55 -5.31
CA ASP A 98 -14.33 13.39 -5.22
C ASP A 98 -15.13 13.02 -3.96
N LYS A 99 -15.42 14.02 -3.13
CA LYS A 99 -16.08 13.80 -1.83
C LYS A 99 -17.46 13.18 -1.95
N THR A 100 -18.23 13.55 -2.97
CA THR A 100 -19.57 13.00 -3.20
C THR A 100 -19.50 11.54 -3.60
N GLN A 101 -18.60 11.20 -4.51
CA GLN A 101 -18.39 9.80 -4.94
C GLN A 101 -17.84 8.95 -3.79
N LEU A 102 -16.92 9.48 -2.96
CA LEU A 102 -16.43 8.79 -1.78
C LEU A 102 -17.56 8.51 -0.79
N GLN A 103 -18.41 9.51 -0.50
CA GLN A 103 -19.53 9.33 0.43
C GLN A 103 -20.51 8.28 -0.09
N THR A 104 -20.82 8.29 -1.38
CA THR A 104 -21.68 7.29 -2.02
C THR A 104 -21.08 5.89 -1.90
N PHE A 105 -19.78 5.77 -2.14
CA PHE A 105 -19.05 4.51 -1.97
C PHE A 105 -19.13 3.98 -0.52
N LEU A 106 -18.88 4.83 0.46
CA LEU A 106 -18.94 4.45 1.87
C LEU A 106 -20.35 4.00 2.26
N ASN A 107 -21.38 4.72 1.82
CA ASN A 107 -22.76 4.39 2.10
C ASN A 107 -23.18 3.05 1.46
N ALA A 108 -22.62 2.70 0.32
CA ALA A 108 -22.87 1.41 -0.34
C ALA A 108 -22.12 0.24 0.32
N ASN A 109 -21.15 0.52 1.18
CA ASN A 109 -20.28 -0.48 1.82
C ASN A 109 -20.37 -0.48 3.35
N LYS A 110 -21.55 -0.16 3.89
CA LYS A 110 -21.77 -0.08 5.36
C LYS A 110 -21.53 -1.40 6.09
N SER A 111 -21.57 -2.53 5.39
CA SER A 111 -21.30 -3.83 5.97
C SER A 111 -19.81 -4.04 6.31
N ILE A 112 -18.90 -3.27 5.70
CA ILE A 112 -17.45 -3.39 5.88
C ILE A 112 -16.77 -2.14 6.41
N VAL A 113 -17.46 -1.00 6.40
CA VAL A 113 -16.95 0.28 6.90
C VAL A 113 -18.07 1.12 7.49
N ASP A 114 -17.79 1.75 8.63
CA ASP A 114 -18.68 2.77 9.19
C ASP A 114 -18.41 4.11 8.52
N PRO A 115 -19.34 4.66 7.71
CA PRO A 115 -19.12 5.89 6.95
C PRO A 115 -18.79 7.10 7.82
N LYS A 116 -19.45 7.25 8.97
CA LYS A 116 -19.20 8.37 9.90
C LYS A 116 -17.81 8.30 10.50
N LYS A 117 -17.44 7.11 10.99
CA LYS A 117 -16.13 6.86 11.57
C LYS A 117 -15.02 7.04 10.53
N PHE A 118 -15.24 6.55 9.32
CA PHE A 118 -14.31 6.74 8.22
C PHE A 118 -14.08 8.23 7.93
N MET A 119 -15.15 9.00 7.75
CA MET A 119 -15.02 10.43 7.42
C MET A 119 -14.43 11.24 8.57
N ALA A 120 -14.72 10.91 9.82
CA ALA A 120 -14.10 11.56 10.97
C ALA A 120 -12.56 11.36 10.96
N THR A 121 -12.11 10.15 10.69
CA THR A 121 -10.67 9.83 10.59
C THR A 121 -10.05 10.44 9.34
N TYR A 122 -10.71 10.35 8.19
CA TYR A 122 -10.29 10.94 6.93
C TYR A 122 -10.06 12.46 7.05
N ASN A 123 -10.89 13.16 7.80
CA ASN A 123 -10.79 14.60 8.04
C ASN A 123 -9.92 14.96 9.24
N SER A 124 -9.31 13.98 9.92
CA SER A 124 -8.43 14.24 11.07
C SER A 124 -7.13 14.92 10.66
N PHE A 125 -6.51 15.61 11.63
CA PHE A 125 -5.18 16.19 11.41
C PHE A 125 -4.14 15.12 11.07
N ALA A 126 -4.16 13.99 11.74
CA ALA A 126 -3.22 12.90 11.50
C ALA A 126 -3.25 12.42 10.05
N VAL A 127 -4.44 12.28 9.47
CA VAL A 127 -4.59 11.87 8.07
C VAL A 127 -4.26 13.01 7.11
N SER A 128 -4.53 14.26 7.49
CA SER A 128 -4.26 15.43 6.63
C SER A 128 -2.78 15.60 6.26
N THR A 129 -1.87 15.08 7.09
CA THR A 129 -0.42 15.14 6.85
C THR A 129 0.10 13.97 6.02
N LYS A 130 -0.69 12.92 5.81
CA LYS A 130 -0.24 11.70 5.13
C LYS A 130 0.07 11.87 3.65
N PRO A 131 -0.67 12.64 2.85
CA PRO A 131 -0.29 12.85 1.45
C PRO A 131 1.12 13.39 1.30
N GLN A 132 1.52 14.36 2.12
CA GLN A 132 2.88 14.90 2.11
C GLN A 132 3.92 13.85 2.54
N GLU A 133 3.63 13.10 3.59
CA GLU A 133 4.50 12.02 4.06
C GLU A 133 4.69 10.95 2.98
N TYR A 134 3.62 10.54 2.32
CA TYR A 134 3.67 9.54 1.24
C TYR A 134 4.40 10.06 -0.01
N ALA A 135 4.26 11.36 -0.30
CA ALA A 135 5.04 12.01 -1.36
C ALA A 135 6.55 11.96 -1.04
N GLN A 136 6.93 12.20 0.21
CA GLN A 136 8.31 12.11 0.66
C GLN A 136 8.87 10.69 0.51
N TYR A 137 8.12 9.66 0.89
CA TYR A 137 8.50 8.26 0.67
C TYR A 137 8.62 7.94 -0.82
N THR A 138 7.65 8.34 -1.62
CA THR A 138 7.64 8.12 -3.07
C THR A 138 8.91 8.67 -3.72
N THR A 139 9.33 9.87 -3.32
CA THR A 139 10.56 10.53 -3.79
C THR A 139 11.81 9.84 -3.25
N ALA A 140 11.86 9.58 -1.93
CA ALA A 140 13.04 9.01 -1.26
C ALA A 140 13.44 7.65 -1.85
N TYR A 141 12.48 6.85 -2.26
CA TYR A 141 12.71 5.52 -2.86
C TYR A 141 12.71 5.55 -4.39
N ASN A 142 12.62 6.75 -4.99
CA ASN A 142 12.61 6.94 -6.44
C ASN A 142 11.58 6.03 -7.14
N ILE A 143 10.36 6.00 -6.62
CA ILE A 143 9.28 5.19 -7.16
C ILE A 143 8.75 5.84 -8.44
N THR A 144 8.92 5.15 -9.57
CA THR A 144 8.54 5.65 -10.90
C THR A 144 7.38 4.86 -11.52
N GLY A 145 6.98 3.76 -10.90
CA GLY A 145 5.87 2.93 -11.37
C GLY A 145 5.30 2.09 -10.24
N THR A 146 4.12 1.55 -10.45
CA THR A 146 3.39 0.72 -9.48
C THR A 146 2.87 -0.57 -10.13
N PRO A 147 2.77 -1.67 -9.37
CA PRO A 147 3.25 -1.84 -8.00
C PRO A 147 4.78 -1.96 -7.92
N THR A 148 5.38 -1.40 -6.90
CA THR A 148 6.81 -1.59 -6.56
C THR A 148 6.92 -1.97 -5.10
N PHE A 149 7.68 -3.01 -4.80
CA PHE A 149 7.90 -3.50 -3.44
C PHE A 149 9.32 -3.21 -2.98
N ILE A 150 9.42 -2.75 -1.73
CA ILE A 150 10.69 -2.65 -1.02
C ILE A 150 10.70 -3.73 0.06
N VAL A 151 11.67 -4.66 0.00
CA VAL A 151 11.80 -5.76 0.95
C VAL A 151 13.00 -5.54 1.84
N GLY A 152 12.78 -5.55 3.15
CA GLY A 152 13.83 -5.37 4.16
C GLY A 152 14.54 -4.03 4.10
N ASN A 153 13.90 -3.00 3.59
CA ASN A 153 14.50 -1.67 3.33
C ASN A 153 15.75 -1.72 2.43
N LYS A 154 15.90 -2.76 1.64
CA LYS A 154 17.11 -3.02 0.88
C LYS A 154 16.89 -3.42 -0.57
N TYR A 155 15.90 -4.25 -0.83
CA TYR A 155 15.65 -4.81 -2.15
C TYR A 155 14.42 -4.20 -2.79
N VAL A 156 14.55 -3.82 -4.06
CA VAL A 156 13.46 -3.21 -4.86
C VAL A 156 13.06 -4.19 -5.96
N THR A 157 11.78 -4.51 -6.05
CA THR A 157 11.28 -5.39 -7.12
C THR A 157 11.22 -4.68 -8.47
N SER A 158 11.32 -5.47 -9.53
CA SER A 158 11.09 -5.04 -10.91
C SER A 158 9.67 -5.44 -11.36
N PRO A 159 9.09 -4.78 -12.38
CA PRO A 159 7.80 -5.17 -12.92
C PRO A 159 7.77 -6.65 -13.34
N ALA A 160 6.69 -7.35 -12.98
CA ALA A 160 6.45 -8.74 -13.33
C ALA A 160 4.96 -9.07 -13.24
N GLN A 161 4.55 -10.20 -13.83
CA GLN A 161 3.22 -10.73 -13.65
C GLN A 161 2.98 -11.12 -12.18
N PRO A 162 1.71 -11.11 -11.70
CA PRO A 162 1.40 -11.28 -10.27
C PRO A 162 2.06 -12.49 -9.62
N GLU A 163 1.95 -13.67 -10.21
CA GLU A 163 2.52 -14.89 -9.62
C GLU A 163 4.05 -14.85 -9.58
N GLN A 164 4.68 -14.33 -10.63
CA GLN A 164 6.13 -14.18 -10.67
C GLN A 164 6.60 -13.14 -9.67
N LEU A 165 5.89 -12.03 -9.53
CA LEU A 165 6.20 -10.98 -8.57
C LEU A 165 6.15 -11.51 -7.14
N ILE A 166 5.12 -12.29 -6.80
CA ILE A 166 5.01 -12.92 -5.47
C ILE A 166 6.16 -13.89 -5.20
N LYS A 167 6.59 -14.67 -6.19
CA LYS A 167 7.75 -15.55 -6.04
C LYS A 167 9.03 -14.77 -5.74
N VAL A 168 9.23 -13.64 -6.42
CA VAL A 168 10.38 -12.75 -6.17
C VAL A 168 10.29 -12.17 -4.76
N ILE A 169 9.13 -11.67 -4.35
CA ILE A 169 8.93 -11.13 -2.99
C ILE A 169 9.25 -12.20 -1.94
N GLN A 170 8.74 -13.42 -2.11
CA GLN A 170 9.00 -14.52 -1.17
C GLN A 170 10.50 -14.84 -1.10
N ALA A 171 11.17 -14.93 -2.23
CA ALA A 171 12.62 -15.18 -2.25
C ALA A 171 13.43 -14.08 -1.55
N LEU A 172 13.00 -12.80 -1.73
CA LEU A 172 13.62 -11.67 -1.05
C LEU A 172 13.32 -11.68 0.45
N VAL A 173 12.12 -12.05 0.86
CA VAL A 173 11.76 -12.23 2.27
C VAL A 173 12.66 -13.29 2.91
N ASP A 174 12.83 -14.44 2.27
CA ASP A 174 13.69 -15.51 2.77
C ASP A 174 15.15 -15.06 2.88
N LYS A 175 15.62 -14.30 1.90
CA LYS A 175 16.96 -13.71 1.91
C LYS A 175 17.16 -12.75 3.09
N VAL A 176 16.20 -11.85 3.31
CA VAL A 176 16.25 -10.87 4.41
C VAL A 176 16.16 -11.58 5.76
N LYS A 177 15.33 -12.62 5.90
CA LYS A 177 15.29 -13.44 7.12
C LYS A 177 16.66 -13.99 7.49
N LYS A 178 17.39 -14.53 6.52
CA LYS A 178 18.75 -15.03 6.73
C LYS A 178 19.71 -13.92 7.13
N GLU A 179 19.68 -12.78 6.44
CA GLU A 179 20.54 -11.63 6.71
C GLU A 179 20.29 -11.03 8.10
N GLN A 180 19.03 -10.96 8.53
CA GLN A 180 18.62 -10.35 9.81
C GLN A 180 18.42 -11.38 10.93
N LYS A 181 18.69 -12.65 10.67
CA LYS A 181 18.53 -13.77 11.64
C LYS A 181 17.12 -13.85 12.23
N ILE A 182 16.11 -13.62 11.40
CA ILE A 182 14.69 -13.75 11.74
C ILE A 182 14.29 -15.22 11.52
N LYS A 183 13.60 -15.82 12.51
CA LYS A 183 13.12 -17.21 12.44
C LYS A 183 11.84 -17.36 11.65
#